data_7d96a623f3d9aff9b63648dc0844d946
#
_entry.id   7d96a623f3d9aff9b63648dc0844d946
#
_cell.length_a   1.000
_cell.length_b   1.000
_cell.length_c   1.000
_cell.angle_alpha   90.00
_cell.angle_beta   90.00
_cell.angle_gamma   90.00
#
_symmetry.space_group_name_H-M   'P 1'
#
loop_
_entity.id
_entity.type
_entity.pdbx_description
1 polymer ?
#
loop_
_entity_poly.entity_id
_entity_poly.type
_entity_poly.pdbx_seq_one_letter_code
_entity_poly.pdbx_strand_id
1 'polypeptide(L)'
;MAQAVAQSAVIIGASGGIGAALADAIADEGSYDIVHRFARSFEGATRIDIIDEASIAAAAAEVAKGPPPTLVFVATGLLHDGERGPEKALKDLEVDWLARNFAINAIGPALVAKHFLPLMPKAGRSVFAVLSARVGSISDNRLGGWHGYRASKAALNQLIRTIAIEERRRNSSSIVVALHPGTVDTALSKPFQGNVAAGHLFDAGRAAVQLLDVLDGLRPPDSGKLFAWDGVEVAP
;
A
#
# COMPACT_ATOMS: atom_id res chain seq x y z
N MET A 1 25.16 -25.59 -6.65
CA MET A 1 24.54 -24.26 -6.62
C MET A 1 23.04 -24.47 -6.62
N ALA A 2 22.30 -24.01 -5.60
CA ALA A 2 20.85 -24.04 -5.64
C ALA A 2 20.41 -23.09 -6.77
N GLN A 3 19.59 -23.57 -7.71
CA GLN A 3 18.98 -22.76 -8.74
C GLN A 3 18.12 -21.69 -8.04
N ALA A 4 18.31 -20.41 -8.34
CA ALA A 4 17.45 -19.36 -7.83
C ALA A 4 16.01 -19.69 -8.25
N VAL A 5 15.10 -19.74 -7.29
CA VAL A 5 13.66 -19.97 -7.58
C VAL A 5 13.13 -18.70 -8.22
N ALA A 6 12.52 -18.83 -9.39
CA ALA A 6 11.90 -17.71 -10.08
C ALA A 6 10.84 -17.04 -9.18
N GLN A 7 10.83 -15.70 -9.14
CA GLN A 7 9.96 -14.91 -8.29
C GLN A 7 9.38 -13.70 -9.02
N SER A 8 8.24 -13.21 -8.56
CA SER A 8 7.64 -12.01 -9.11
C SER A 8 7.33 -10.94 -8.06
N ALA A 9 7.23 -9.70 -8.51
CA ALA A 9 6.70 -8.57 -7.75
C ALA A 9 5.36 -8.12 -8.34
N VAL A 10 4.44 -7.69 -7.49
CA VAL A 10 3.13 -7.18 -7.89
C VAL A 10 2.93 -5.78 -7.33
N ILE A 11 2.70 -4.81 -8.21
CA ILE A 11 2.43 -3.41 -7.84
C ILE A 11 1.01 -3.04 -8.24
N ILE A 12 0.16 -2.77 -7.26
CA ILE A 12 -1.23 -2.34 -7.45
C ILE A 12 -1.34 -0.84 -7.22
N GLY A 13 -1.90 -0.11 -8.19
CA GLY A 13 -1.87 1.34 -8.24
C GLY A 13 -0.67 1.88 -9.06
N ALA A 14 -0.15 1.08 -9.98
CA ALA A 14 1.03 1.37 -10.80
C ALA A 14 0.86 2.53 -11.80
N SER A 15 -0.34 3.11 -11.93
CA SER A 15 -0.55 4.36 -12.69
C SER A 15 -0.39 5.62 -11.83
N GLY A 16 -0.32 5.49 -10.50
CA GLY A 16 -0.09 6.61 -9.57
C GLY A 16 1.40 6.94 -9.43
N GLY A 17 1.72 8.16 -8.96
CA GLY A 17 3.11 8.61 -8.86
C GLY A 17 4.02 7.65 -8.10
N ILE A 18 3.67 7.27 -6.87
CA ILE A 18 4.48 6.35 -6.05
C ILE A 18 4.47 4.93 -6.65
N GLY A 19 3.30 4.43 -7.06
CA GLY A 19 3.18 3.08 -7.60
C GLY A 19 3.94 2.88 -8.90
N ALA A 20 3.94 3.88 -9.80
CA ALA A 20 4.74 3.85 -11.02
C ALA A 20 6.25 3.86 -10.69
N ALA A 21 6.68 4.77 -9.83
CA ALA A 21 8.09 4.87 -9.43
C ALA A 21 8.60 3.59 -8.72
N LEU A 22 7.77 2.95 -7.89
CA LEU A 22 8.10 1.65 -7.28
C LEU A 22 8.27 0.56 -8.34
N ALA A 23 7.34 0.49 -9.29
CA ALA A 23 7.38 -0.53 -10.34
C ALA A 23 8.60 -0.35 -11.26
N ASP A 24 9.00 0.90 -11.53
CA ASP A 24 10.19 1.21 -12.31
C ASP A 24 11.46 0.86 -11.53
N ALA A 25 11.59 1.30 -10.28
CA ALA A 25 12.75 1.01 -9.44
C ALA A 25 12.98 -0.51 -9.27
N ILE A 26 11.93 -1.28 -9.02
CA ILE A 26 12.00 -2.74 -8.88
C ILE A 26 12.41 -3.41 -10.21
N ALA A 27 11.90 -2.91 -11.35
CA ALA A 27 12.27 -3.44 -12.65
C ALA A 27 13.73 -3.13 -13.01
N ASP A 28 14.21 -1.93 -12.69
CA ASP A 28 15.59 -1.49 -12.94
C ASP A 28 16.60 -2.24 -12.07
N GLU A 29 16.22 -2.59 -10.83
CA GLU A 29 17.04 -3.41 -9.93
C GLU A 29 17.24 -4.84 -10.45
N GLY A 30 16.26 -5.39 -11.16
CA GLY A 30 16.37 -6.72 -11.78
C GLY A 30 16.32 -7.90 -10.79
N SER A 31 15.84 -7.68 -9.56
CA SER A 31 15.75 -8.72 -8.52
C SER A 31 14.57 -9.68 -8.72
N TYR A 32 13.63 -9.37 -9.62
CA TYR A 32 12.45 -10.16 -9.92
C TYR A 32 12.40 -10.55 -11.41
N ASP A 33 12.00 -11.79 -11.69
CA ASP A 33 11.84 -12.26 -13.08
C ASP A 33 10.67 -11.58 -13.79
N ILE A 34 9.61 -11.22 -13.03
CA ILE A 34 8.42 -10.54 -13.53
C ILE A 34 7.99 -9.44 -12.54
N VAL A 35 7.71 -8.24 -13.06
CA VAL A 35 7.07 -7.15 -12.31
C VAL A 35 5.68 -6.92 -12.89
N HIS A 36 4.66 -7.42 -12.19
CA HIS A 36 3.26 -7.20 -12.55
C HIS A 36 2.82 -5.80 -12.13
N ARG A 37 2.27 -5.04 -13.07
CA ARG A 37 1.77 -3.68 -12.87
C ARG A 37 0.27 -3.65 -13.08
N PHE A 38 -0.49 -3.30 -12.04
CA PHE A 38 -1.94 -3.21 -12.09
C PHE A 38 -2.42 -1.81 -11.74
N ALA A 39 -3.42 -1.31 -12.46
CA ALA A 39 -4.10 -0.06 -12.14
C ALA A 39 -5.53 -0.05 -12.68
N ARG A 40 -6.37 0.81 -12.11
CA ARG A 40 -7.76 0.99 -12.58
C ARG A 40 -7.84 1.58 -13.98
N SER A 41 -6.87 2.44 -14.34
CA SER A 41 -6.78 3.09 -15.66
C SER A 41 -6.14 2.23 -16.74
N PHE A 42 -5.62 1.05 -16.40
CA PHE A 42 -5.07 0.12 -17.39
C PHE A 42 -6.19 -0.69 -18.04
N GLU A 43 -5.87 -1.36 -19.14
CA GLU A 43 -6.82 -2.18 -19.89
C GLU A 43 -6.47 -3.67 -19.83
N GLY A 44 -7.42 -4.52 -20.21
CA GLY A 44 -7.22 -5.97 -20.29
C GLY A 44 -6.81 -6.61 -18.98
N ALA A 45 -5.86 -7.53 -19.04
CA ALA A 45 -5.40 -8.33 -17.90
C ALA A 45 -4.64 -7.53 -16.81
N THR A 46 -4.22 -6.30 -17.12
CA THR A 46 -3.50 -5.42 -16.18
C THR A 46 -4.44 -4.45 -15.44
N ARG A 47 -5.74 -4.46 -15.79
CA ARG A 47 -6.73 -3.64 -15.09
C ARG A 47 -7.10 -4.27 -13.75
N ILE A 48 -7.12 -3.44 -12.70
CA ILE A 48 -7.64 -3.80 -11.37
C ILE A 48 -8.44 -2.64 -10.78
N ASP A 49 -9.64 -2.91 -10.31
CA ASP A 49 -10.39 -2.00 -9.46
C ASP A 49 -10.50 -2.60 -8.06
N ILE A 50 -9.89 -1.94 -7.07
CA ILE A 50 -9.80 -2.49 -5.71
C ILE A 50 -11.11 -2.44 -4.92
N ILE A 51 -12.16 -1.82 -5.45
CA ILE A 51 -13.51 -1.86 -4.88
C ILE A 51 -14.40 -2.90 -5.58
N ASP A 52 -13.90 -3.58 -6.58
CA ASP A 52 -14.54 -4.68 -7.29
C ASP A 52 -13.75 -5.98 -7.02
N GLU A 53 -14.30 -6.83 -6.17
CA GLU A 53 -13.64 -8.07 -5.77
C GLU A 53 -13.43 -9.02 -6.96
N ALA A 54 -14.32 -9.04 -7.94
CA ALA A 54 -14.16 -9.86 -9.15
C ALA A 54 -12.95 -9.40 -9.97
N SER A 55 -12.72 -8.08 -10.07
CA SER A 55 -11.54 -7.50 -10.70
C SER A 55 -10.25 -7.90 -9.96
N ILE A 56 -10.26 -7.91 -8.63
CA ILE A 56 -9.11 -8.34 -7.80
C ILE A 56 -8.83 -9.83 -8.04
N ALA A 57 -9.86 -10.67 -8.01
CA ALA A 57 -9.72 -12.11 -8.24
C ALA A 57 -9.16 -12.42 -9.65
N ALA A 58 -9.59 -11.69 -10.68
CA ALA A 58 -9.08 -11.82 -12.04
C ALA A 58 -7.59 -11.44 -12.13
N ALA A 59 -7.18 -10.35 -11.49
CA ALA A 59 -5.77 -9.94 -11.43
C ALA A 59 -4.91 -10.98 -10.68
N ALA A 60 -5.40 -11.53 -9.58
CA ALA A 60 -4.72 -12.60 -8.84
C ALA A 60 -4.59 -13.88 -9.69
N ALA A 61 -5.62 -14.26 -10.45
CA ALA A 61 -5.57 -15.38 -11.38
C ALA A 61 -4.55 -15.17 -12.51
N GLU A 62 -4.35 -13.93 -12.96
CA GLU A 62 -3.31 -13.61 -13.94
C GLU A 62 -1.90 -13.83 -13.36
N VAL A 63 -1.64 -13.33 -12.15
CA VAL A 63 -0.36 -13.51 -11.44
C VAL A 63 -0.08 -14.99 -11.17
N ALA A 64 -1.10 -15.79 -10.87
CA ALA A 64 -0.96 -17.22 -10.60
C ALA A 64 -0.47 -18.06 -11.79
N LYS A 65 -0.46 -17.50 -13.00
CA LYS A 65 0.08 -18.18 -14.20
C LYS A 65 1.62 -18.16 -14.27
N GLY A 66 2.25 -17.29 -13.49
CA GLY A 66 3.70 -17.09 -13.48
C GLY A 66 4.38 -17.53 -12.19
N PRO A 67 5.61 -17.09 -11.96
CA PRO A 67 6.32 -17.31 -10.71
C PRO A 67 5.56 -16.74 -9.51
N PRO A 68 5.66 -17.38 -8.32
CA PRO A 68 4.96 -16.89 -7.13
C PRO A 68 5.44 -15.47 -6.75
N PRO A 69 4.53 -14.57 -6.36
CA PRO A 69 4.92 -13.24 -5.91
C PRO A 69 5.58 -13.32 -4.52
N THR A 70 6.78 -12.78 -4.39
CA THR A 70 7.45 -12.59 -3.10
C THR A 70 7.33 -11.15 -2.59
N LEU A 71 6.90 -10.23 -3.45
CA LEU A 71 6.50 -8.86 -3.10
C LEU A 71 5.11 -8.56 -3.69
N VAL A 72 4.19 -8.11 -2.85
CA VAL A 72 2.92 -7.49 -3.27
C VAL A 72 2.84 -6.12 -2.62
N PHE A 73 2.76 -5.06 -3.41
CA PHE A 73 2.70 -3.69 -2.93
C PHE A 73 1.41 -2.99 -3.40
N VAL A 74 0.58 -2.55 -2.45
CA VAL A 74 -0.66 -1.82 -2.72
C VAL A 74 -0.43 -0.33 -2.53
N ALA A 75 -0.28 0.39 -3.64
CA ALA A 75 0.02 1.83 -3.71
C ALA A 75 -1.23 2.69 -3.99
N THR A 76 -2.41 2.23 -3.60
CA THR A 76 -3.67 2.94 -3.82
C THR A 76 -4.07 3.80 -2.63
N GLY A 77 -4.87 4.83 -2.88
CA GLY A 77 -5.44 5.67 -1.84
C GLY A 77 -6.38 6.74 -2.37
N LEU A 78 -7.29 7.19 -1.51
CA LEU A 78 -8.21 8.29 -1.76
C LEU A 78 -8.10 9.29 -0.62
N LEU A 79 -7.83 10.57 -0.95
CA LEU A 79 -7.85 11.71 -0.02
C LEU A 79 -8.82 12.79 -0.53
N HIS A 80 -8.91 12.92 -1.85
CA HIS A 80 -9.84 13.80 -2.57
C HIS A 80 -10.14 13.20 -3.96
N ASP A 81 -11.19 13.68 -4.61
CA ASP A 81 -11.54 13.28 -5.97
C ASP A 81 -11.51 14.44 -6.98
N GLY A 82 -10.87 15.53 -6.61
CA GLY A 82 -10.77 16.77 -7.40
C GLY A 82 -11.81 17.82 -6.99
N GLU A 83 -13.05 17.44 -6.80
CA GLU A 83 -14.13 18.33 -6.38
C GLU A 83 -14.28 18.37 -4.86
N ARG A 84 -14.11 17.23 -4.23
CA ARG A 84 -14.27 17.01 -2.79
C ARG A 84 -12.95 16.67 -2.13
N GLY A 85 -12.62 17.47 -1.12
CA GLY A 85 -11.46 17.23 -0.22
C GLY A 85 -11.86 16.52 1.07
N PRO A 86 -10.88 16.23 1.93
CA PRO A 86 -11.13 15.66 3.25
C PRO A 86 -11.87 16.67 4.15
N GLU A 87 -12.71 16.16 5.04
CA GLU A 87 -13.57 16.93 5.93
C GLU A 87 -12.72 17.75 6.93
N LYS A 88 -13.07 19.01 7.12
CA LYS A 88 -12.40 19.92 8.06
C LYS A 88 -13.12 19.99 9.40
N ALA A 89 -14.43 19.73 9.43
CA ALA A 89 -15.26 19.83 10.63
C ALA A 89 -16.34 18.73 10.63
N LEU A 90 -16.96 18.49 11.81
CA LEU A 90 -18.04 17.49 11.97
C LEU A 90 -19.21 17.73 11.03
N LYS A 91 -19.54 18.97 10.74
CA LYS A 91 -20.64 19.33 9.82
C LYS A 91 -20.39 18.93 8.37
N ASP A 92 -19.15 18.62 8.02
CA ASP A 92 -18.75 18.23 6.66
C ASP A 92 -18.85 16.71 6.45
N LEU A 93 -19.26 15.94 7.49
CA LEU A 93 -19.40 14.51 7.41
C LEU A 93 -20.57 14.12 6.51
N GLU A 94 -20.30 13.22 5.57
CA GLU A 94 -21.28 12.62 4.68
C GLU A 94 -21.06 11.12 4.57
N VAL A 95 -22.16 10.36 4.63
CA VAL A 95 -22.14 8.89 4.65
C VAL A 95 -21.42 8.32 3.43
N ASP A 96 -21.77 8.81 2.22
CA ASP A 96 -21.20 8.27 0.98
C ASP A 96 -19.70 8.55 0.85
N TRP A 97 -19.25 9.71 1.32
CA TRP A 97 -17.83 10.05 1.30
C TRP A 97 -17.03 9.23 2.31
N LEU A 98 -17.57 9.02 3.51
CA LEU A 98 -16.99 8.11 4.49
C LEU A 98 -16.92 6.69 3.95
N ALA A 99 -18.01 6.16 3.42
CA ALA A 99 -18.06 4.82 2.84
C ALA A 99 -17.03 4.64 1.71
N ARG A 100 -16.89 5.64 0.82
CA ARG A 100 -15.93 5.63 -0.27
C ARG A 100 -14.47 5.64 0.23
N ASN A 101 -14.17 6.42 1.28
CA ASN A 101 -12.86 6.40 1.92
C ASN A 101 -12.53 5.02 2.48
N PHE A 102 -13.45 4.40 3.21
CA PHE A 102 -13.26 3.05 3.73
C PHE A 102 -13.15 2.00 2.63
N ALA A 103 -13.97 2.07 1.60
CA ALA A 103 -13.91 1.14 0.47
C ALA A 103 -12.52 1.14 -0.19
N ILE A 104 -11.97 2.31 -0.50
CA ILE A 104 -10.70 2.42 -1.23
C ILE A 104 -9.49 2.28 -0.31
N ASN A 105 -9.51 2.90 0.88
CA ASN A 105 -8.33 2.98 1.74
C ASN A 105 -8.15 1.79 2.69
N ALA A 106 -9.22 1.03 2.99
CA ALA A 106 -9.19 -0.07 3.96
C ALA A 106 -9.70 -1.38 3.38
N ILE A 107 -10.92 -1.42 2.86
CA ILE A 107 -11.55 -2.65 2.37
C ILE A 107 -10.83 -3.18 1.13
N GLY A 108 -10.56 -2.34 0.15
CA GLY A 108 -9.86 -2.72 -1.08
C GLY A 108 -8.50 -3.39 -0.81
N PRO A 109 -7.58 -2.77 -0.06
CA PRO A 109 -6.32 -3.42 0.34
C PRO A 109 -6.50 -4.75 1.09
N ALA A 110 -7.52 -4.88 1.94
CA ALA A 110 -7.81 -6.14 2.62
C ALA A 110 -8.30 -7.23 1.66
N LEU A 111 -9.14 -6.87 0.66
CA LEU A 111 -9.54 -7.79 -0.41
C LEU A 111 -8.36 -8.18 -1.30
N VAL A 112 -7.44 -7.26 -1.58
CA VAL A 112 -6.18 -7.61 -2.25
C VAL A 112 -5.41 -8.64 -1.42
N ALA A 113 -5.26 -8.44 -0.12
CA ALA A 113 -4.60 -9.42 0.75
C ALA A 113 -5.29 -10.79 0.69
N LYS A 114 -6.62 -10.84 0.71
CA LYS A 114 -7.41 -12.08 0.59
C LYS A 114 -7.04 -12.90 -0.65
N HIS A 115 -6.85 -12.25 -1.79
CA HIS A 115 -6.62 -12.93 -3.07
C HIS A 115 -5.12 -13.15 -3.38
N PHE A 116 -4.22 -12.28 -2.89
CA PHE A 116 -2.81 -12.36 -3.25
C PHE A 116 -1.94 -13.08 -2.22
N LEU A 117 -2.24 -13.00 -0.91
CA LEU A 117 -1.47 -13.74 0.10
C LEU A 117 -1.44 -15.25 -0.14
N PRO A 118 -2.55 -15.92 -0.58
CA PRO A 118 -2.52 -17.34 -0.90
C PRO A 118 -1.56 -17.72 -2.04
N LEU A 119 -1.23 -16.78 -2.93
CA LEU A 119 -0.28 -16.98 -4.04
C LEU A 119 1.17 -16.87 -3.58
N MET A 120 1.42 -16.22 -2.46
CA MET A 120 2.77 -16.00 -1.92
C MET A 120 3.33 -17.30 -1.31
N PRO A 121 4.67 -17.48 -1.31
CA PRO A 121 5.31 -18.67 -0.78
C PRO A 121 4.91 -18.98 0.67
N LYS A 122 4.79 -20.27 1.00
CA LYS A 122 4.53 -20.75 2.37
C LYS A 122 5.79 -20.82 3.24
N ALA A 123 6.96 -20.53 2.67
CA ALA A 123 8.24 -20.53 3.37
C ALA A 123 9.18 -19.50 2.73
N GLY A 124 10.13 -19.03 3.49
CA GLY A 124 11.05 -17.97 3.07
C GLY A 124 10.44 -16.57 3.20
N ARG A 125 11.27 -15.57 2.96
CA ARG A 125 10.87 -14.16 3.06
C ARG A 125 9.90 -13.81 1.94
N SER A 126 8.79 -13.20 2.31
CA SER A 126 7.83 -12.59 1.39
C SER A 126 7.24 -11.34 2.04
N VAL A 127 6.85 -10.34 1.25
CA VAL A 127 6.40 -9.05 1.76
C VAL A 127 5.08 -8.66 1.10
N PHE A 128 4.05 -8.41 1.93
CA PHE A 128 2.83 -7.74 1.55
C PHE A 128 2.81 -6.34 2.18
N ALA A 129 2.94 -5.32 1.37
CA ALA A 129 3.03 -3.93 1.82
C ALA A 129 1.86 -3.10 1.31
N VAL A 130 1.37 -2.16 2.12
CA VAL A 130 0.31 -1.22 1.72
C VAL A 130 0.72 0.22 2.04
N LEU A 131 0.36 1.17 1.20
CA LEU A 131 0.47 2.58 1.54
C LEU A 131 -0.61 2.97 2.55
N SER A 132 -0.16 3.33 3.73
CA SER A 132 -0.96 3.98 4.76
C SER A 132 -0.53 5.45 4.94
N ALA A 133 -0.82 6.03 6.07
CA ALA A 133 -0.44 7.39 6.38
C ALA A 133 -0.29 7.58 7.90
N ARG A 134 0.65 8.42 8.31
CA ARG A 134 0.85 8.79 9.72
C ARG A 134 -0.43 9.31 10.38
N VAL A 135 -1.27 10.01 9.61
CA VAL A 135 -2.56 10.53 10.09
C VAL A 135 -3.56 9.44 10.46
N GLY A 136 -3.29 8.15 10.11
CA GLY A 136 -4.04 6.99 10.58
C GLY A 136 -3.68 6.55 12.01
N SER A 137 -2.61 7.10 12.61
CA SER A 137 -2.30 6.89 14.01
C SER A 137 -3.34 7.59 14.90
N ILE A 138 -3.94 6.84 15.81
CA ILE A 138 -4.94 7.38 16.77
C ILE A 138 -4.23 8.18 17.86
N SER A 139 -3.12 7.64 18.38
CA SER A 139 -2.38 8.24 19.47
C SER A 139 -1.59 9.49 19.07
N ASP A 140 -1.18 9.62 17.79
CA ASP A 140 -0.46 10.79 17.25
C ASP A 140 -1.40 11.89 16.72
N ASN A 141 -2.73 11.70 16.80
CA ASN A 141 -3.69 12.68 16.31
C ASN A 141 -3.82 13.89 17.26
N ARG A 142 -3.18 15.01 16.91
CA ARG A 142 -3.23 16.30 17.63
C ARG A 142 -4.00 17.38 16.86
N LEU A 143 -4.14 17.21 15.53
CA LEU A 143 -4.68 18.25 14.66
C LEU A 143 -6.18 18.11 14.39
N GLY A 144 -6.73 16.90 14.49
CA GLY A 144 -8.12 16.62 14.07
C GLY A 144 -8.34 16.81 12.58
N GLY A 145 -9.62 16.98 12.18
CA GLY A 145 -10.00 17.07 10.76
C GLY A 145 -9.74 15.79 9.98
N TRP A 146 -10.06 15.80 8.69
CA TRP A 146 -9.84 14.67 7.75
C TRP A 146 -10.44 13.36 8.25
N HIS A 147 -11.64 13.45 8.80
CA HIS A 147 -12.28 12.38 9.57
C HIS A 147 -12.31 11.04 8.80
N GLY A 148 -12.83 11.05 7.57
CA GLY A 148 -12.93 9.85 6.74
C GLY A 148 -11.55 9.28 6.36
N TYR A 149 -10.60 10.14 6.01
CA TYR A 149 -9.26 9.70 5.64
C TYR A 149 -8.51 9.11 6.85
N ARG A 150 -8.47 9.81 8.00
CA ARG A 150 -7.85 9.31 9.23
C ARG A 150 -8.46 7.99 9.67
N ALA A 151 -9.80 7.94 9.77
CA ALA A 151 -10.50 6.74 10.19
C ALA A 151 -10.25 5.55 9.25
N SER A 152 -10.27 5.78 7.93
CA SER A 152 -10.00 4.72 6.96
C SER A 152 -8.55 4.21 7.02
N LYS A 153 -7.56 5.09 7.27
CA LYS A 153 -6.16 4.68 7.43
C LYS A 153 -5.89 4.01 8.78
N ALA A 154 -6.59 4.39 9.85
CA ALA A 154 -6.58 3.66 11.12
C ALA A 154 -7.19 2.26 10.96
N ALA A 155 -8.31 2.14 10.25
CA ALA A 155 -8.92 0.85 9.91
C ALA A 155 -7.98 -0.03 9.07
N LEU A 156 -7.28 0.54 8.08
CA LEU A 156 -6.26 -0.16 7.32
C LEU A 156 -5.15 -0.69 8.23
N ASN A 157 -4.61 0.13 9.13
CA ASN A 157 -3.55 -0.28 10.07
C ASN A 157 -4.01 -1.45 10.95
N GLN A 158 -5.27 -1.41 11.44
CA GLN A 158 -5.85 -2.51 12.20
C GLN A 158 -6.01 -3.79 11.36
N LEU A 159 -6.46 -3.69 10.10
CA LEU A 159 -6.58 -4.82 9.19
C LEU A 159 -5.21 -5.44 8.91
N ILE A 160 -4.19 -4.64 8.63
CA ILE A 160 -2.81 -5.10 8.41
C ILE A 160 -2.28 -5.84 9.65
N ARG A 161 -2.54 -5.34 10.86
CA ARG A 161 -2.18 -6.02 12.10
C ARG A 161 -2.84 -7.39 12.21
N THR A 162 -4.13 -7.47 11.92
CA THR A 162 -4.91 -8.71 11.99
C THR A 162 -4.44 -9.74 10.95
N ILE A 163 -4.26 -9.29 9.69
CA ILE A 163 -3.77 -10.13 8.58
C ILE A 163 -2.36 -10.65 8.87
N ALA A 164 -1.47 -9.82 9.44
CA ALA A 164 -0.12 -10.22 9.80
C ALA A 164 -0.10 -11.36 10.85
N ILE A 165 -1.01 -11.33 11.82
CA ILE A 165 -1.14 -12.39 12.83
C ILE A 165 -1.61 -13.70 12.19
N GLU A 166 -2.53 -13.64 11.25
CA GLU A 166 -3.01 -14.80 10.50
C GLU A 166 -1.91 -15.35 9.59
N GLU A 167 -1.31 -14.49 8.78
CA GLU A 167 -0.27 -14.86 7.81
C GLU A 167 0.95 -15.49 8.47
N ARG A 168 1.32 -15.03 9.65
CA ARG A 168 2.44 -15.60 10.44
C ARG A 168 2.26 -17.08 10.76
N ARG A 169 1.01 -17.57 10.84
CA ARG A 169 0.71 -19.00 11.04
C ARG A 169 0.95 -19.81 9.77
N ARG A 170 0.78 -19.19 8.60
CA ARG A 170 1.00 -19.80 7.29
C ARG A 170 2.48 -19.77 6.88
N ASN A 171 3.14 -18.63 7.10
CA ASN A 171 4.55 -18.41 6.81
C ASN A 171 5.16 -17.49 7.88
N SER A 172 5.97 -18.06 8.78
CA SER A 172 6.61 -17.32 9.88
C SER A 172 7.66 -16.28 9.43
N SER A 173 8.11 -16.36 8.18
CA SER A 173 9.06 -15.42 7.56
C SER A 173 8.38 -14.34 6.73
N SER A 174 7.04 -14.40 6.58
CA SER A 174 6.27 -13.40 5.84
C SER A 174 6.14 -12.11 6.64
N ILE A 175 6.19 -10.99 5.92
CA ILE A 175 6.04 -9.63 6.46
C ILE A 175 4.82 -8.99 5.83
N VAL A 176 3.84 -8.63 6.62
CA VAL A 176 2.65 -7.86 6.22
C VAL A 176 2.74 -6.51 6.90
N VAL A 177 2.85 -5.41 6.14
CA VAL A 177 3.24 -4.11 6.71
C VAL A 177 2.49 -2.95 6.08
N ALA A 178 2.25 -1.90 6.86
CA ALA A 178 1.78 -0.60 6.38
C ALA A 178 2.96 0.38 6.31
N LEU A 179 2.97 1.24 5.29
CA LEU A 179 4.03 2.22 5.07
C LEU A 179 3.46 3.63 4.90
N HIS A 180 4.08 4.61 5.56
CA HIS A 180 3.83 6.03 5.34
C HIS A 180 4.97 6.63 4.48
N PRO A 181 4.67 7.08 3.25
CA PRO A 181 5.71 7.55 2.31
C PRO A 181 6.23 8.96 2.59
N GLY A 182 5.79 9.62 3.67
CA GLY A 182 5.96 11.07 3.81
C GLY A 182 4.98 11.84 2.92
N THR A 183 5.28 13.11 2.66
CA THR A 183 4.51 13.89 1.68
C THR A 183 5.22 13.83 0.34
N VAL A 184 4.59 13.18 -0.65
CA VAL A 184 5.17 12.94 -1.97
C VAL A 184 4.44 13.80 -3.00
N ASP A 185 5.16 14.45 -3.90
CA ASP A 185 4.57 15.28 -4.97
C ASP A 185 3.85 14.40 -5.99
N THR A 186 2.56 14.23 -5.75
CA THR A 186 1.64 13.44 -6.57
C THR A 186 0.30 14.16 -6.67
N ALA A 187 -0.56 13.72 -7.59
CA ALA A 187 -1.92 14.25 -7.71
C ALA A 187 -2.69 14.18 -6.37
N LEU A 188 -2.48 13.13 -5.56
CA LEU A 188 -3.14 12.94 -4.27
C LEU A 188 -2.77 14.02 -3.25
N SER A 189 -1.52 14.43 -3.19
CA SER A 189 -1.03 15.41 -2.20
C SER A 189 -1.10 16.85 -2.68
N LYS A 190 -1.19 17.08 -4.00
CA LYS A 190 -1.09 18.40 -4.63
C LYS A 190 -1.90 19.51 -3.96
N PRO A 191 -3.18 19.29 -3.57
CA PRO A 191 -3.97 20.34 -2.91
C PRO A 191 -3.51 20.67 -1.47
N PHE A 192 -2.64 19.85 -0.86
CA PHE A 192 -2.28 19.91 0.56
C PHE A 192 -0.80 20.21 0.81
N GLN A 193 -0.05 20.57 -0.24
CA GLN A 193 1.39 20.80 -0.15
C GLN A 193 1.79 22.16 0.44
N GLY A 194 0.85 23.11 0.55
CA GLY A 194 1.14 24.49 0.94
C GLY A 194 1.82 24.68 2.31
N ASN A 195 1.65 23.72 3.22
CA ASN A 195 2.23 23.77 4.57
C ASN A 195 3.35 22.73 4.79
N VAL A 196 3.86 22.12 3.72
CA VAL A 196 4.94 21.13 3.83
C VAL A 196 6.26 21.88 4.07
N ALA A 197 6.97 21.48 5.13
CA ALA A 197 8.25 22.08 5.47
C ALA A 197 9.27 21.86 4.35
N ALA A 198 10.20 22.82 4.18
CA ALA A 198 11.26 22.71 3.18
C ALA A 198 12.03 21.39 3.33
N GLY A 199 12.23 20.66 2.24
CA GLY A 199 12.90 19.37 2.21
C GLY A 199 12.04 18.16 2.60
N HIS A 200 10.77 18.35 2.98
CA HIS A 200 9.82 17.27 3.33
C HIS A 200 8.80 16.96 2.23
N LEU A 201 8.86 17.63 1.10
CA LEU A 201 8.12 17.27 -0.12
C LEU A 201 9.08 16.43 -0.99
N PHE A 202 8.78 15.14 -1.12
CA PHE A 202 9.61 14.21 -1.87
C PHE A 202 9.07 14.06 -3.29
N ASP A 203 9.95 13.86 -4.26
CA ASP A 203 9.55 13.32 -5.56
C ASP A 203 9.20 11.83 -5.44
N ALA A 204 8.49 11.29 -6.44
CA ALA A 204 8.00 9.91 -6.39
C ALA A 204 9.15 8.88 -6.45
N GLY A 205 10.23 9.17 -7.18
CA GLY A 205 11.41 8.30 -7.28
C GLY A 205 12.12 8.16 -5.93
N ARG A 206 12.38 9.29 -5.25
CA ARG A 206 12.95 9.30 -3.91
C ARG A 206 12.07 8.53 -2.92
N ALA A 207 10.75 8.76 -2.96
CA ALA A 207 9.83 8.05 -2.09
C ALA A 207 9.84 6.54 -2.34
N ALA A 208 9.91 6.11 -3.60
CA ALA A 208 10.01 4.70 -3.97
C ALA A 208 11.27 4.04 -3.39
N VAL A 209 12.43 4.65 -3.59
CA VAL A 209 13.71 4.14 -3.05
C VAL A 209 13.65 4.04 -1.53
N GLN A 210 13.21 5.09 -0.83
CA GLN A 210 13.09 5.08 0.63
C GLN A 210 12.15 3.97 1.14
N LEU A 211 11.02 3.75 0.47
CA LEU A 211 10.09 2.68 0.84
C LEU A 211 10.69 1.30 0.61
N LEU A 212 11.45 1.09 -0.47
CA LEU A 212 12.16 -0.16 -0.74
C LEU A 212 13.25 -0.40 0.30
N ASP A 213 14.05 0.61 0.64
CA ASP A 213 15.07 0.53 1.70
C ASP A 213 14.46 0.13 3.05
N VAL A 214 13.29 0.72 3.40
CA VAL A 214 12.56 0.32 4.61
C VAL A 214 12.15 -1.14 4.53
N LEU A 215 11.54 -1.57 3.42
CA LEU A 215 11.11 -2.96 3.25
C LEU A 215 12.28 -3.93 3.40
N ASP A 216 13.43 -3.62 2.82
CA ASP A 216 14.62 -4.50 2.89
C ASP A 216 15.17 -4.65 4.32
N GLY A 217 15.06 -3.60 5.12
CA GLY A 217 15.45 -3.62 6.53
C GLY A 217 14.51 -4.40 7.45
N LEU A 218 13.24 -4.64 7.04
CA LEU A 218 12.24 -5.28 7.90
C LEU A 218 12.51 -6.77 8.12
N ARG A 219 12.12 -7.22 9.30
CA ARG A 219 12.21 -8.62 9.76
C ARG A 219 10.84 -9.14 10.20
N PRO A 220 10.63 -10.45 10.33
CA PRO A 220 9.35 -11.03 10.76
C PRO A 220 8.72 -10.42 12.03
N PRO A 221 9.47 -9.99 13.07
CA PRO A 221 8.90 -9.31 14.23
C PRO A 221 8.27 -7.93 13.93
N ASP A 222 8.60 -7.34 12.77
CA ASP A 222 8.06 -6.05 12.33
C ASP A 222 6.73 -6.17 11.61
N SER A 223 6.32 -7.40 11.29
CA SER A 223 5.04 -7.69 10.64
C SER A 223 3.87 -7.18 11.47
N GLY A 224 2.92 -6.52 10.83
CA GLY A 224 1.72 -5.95 11.43
C GLY A 224 1.88 -4.54 11.99
N LYS A 225 2.99 -3.86 11.67
CA LYS A 225 3.28 -2.49 12.11
C LYS A 225 3.13 -1.47 10.97
N LEU A 226 3.14 -0.19 11.33
CA LEU A 226 3.23 0.95 10.42
C LEU A 226 4.62 1.57 10.54
N PHE A 227 5.33 1.72 9.42
CA PHE A 227 6.62 2.41 9.36
C PHE A 227 6.53 3.65 8.48
N ALA A 228 7.26 4.68 8.86
CA ALA A 228 7.46 5.85 8.01
C ALA A 228 8.61 5.61 7.02
N TRP A 229 8.73 6.49 6.05
CA TRP A 229 9.72 6.50 4.98
C TRP A 229 11.19 6.47 5.44
N ASP A 230 11.43 6.83 6.69
CA ASP A 230 12.75 6.83 7.36
C ASP A 230 12.98 5.56 8.21
N GLY A 231 12.09 4.58 8.13
CA GLY A 231 12.17 3.33 8.90
C GLY A 231 11.71 3.45 10.35
N VAL A 232 11.24 4.62 10.79
CA VAL A 232 10.73 4.81 12.15
C VAL A 232 9.32 4.22 12.26
N GLU A 233 9.10 3.38 13.28
CA GLU A 233 7.77 2.86 13.60
C GLU A 233 6.83 4.00 14.02
N VAL A 234 5.67 4.07 13.42
CA VAL A 234 4.61 5.01 13.77
C VAL A 234 3.68 4.34 14.77
N ALA A 235 3.48 4.98 15.92
CA ALA A 235 2.58 4.48 16.96
C ALA A 235 1.14 4.36 16.43
N PRO A 236 0.36 3.35 16.88
CA PRO A 236 -1.02 3.13 16.47
C PRO A 236 -2.00 4.21 16.95
#